data_0301c752a6b8c9257ee047238cfaa655
#
_entry.id   0301c752a6b8c9257ee047238cfaa655
#
_cell.length_a   1.000
_cell.length_b   1.000
_cell.length_c   1.000
_cell.angle_alpha   90.00
_cell.angle_beta   90.00
_cell.angle_gamma   90.00
#
_symmetry.space_group_name_H-M   'P 1'
#
loop_
_entity.id
_entity.type
_entity.pdbx_description
1 polymer ?
#
loop_
_entity_poly.entity_id
_entity_poly.type
_entity_poly.pdbx_seq_one_letter_code
_entity_poly.pdbx_strand_id
1 'polypeptide(L)'
;RPSVQFNPESTYHCDVNEFLQALKLGDLATAEKLYTDDLLPGFACDSLEYEAWLRRERERLHGLALDALQQRTDWLLSSGSLAEAKALAQRQLTLEPWRELAHRQLMQAHALAGDRPAALAQFESCRAVLWEELAVEPEPETAALAKKIEAGQELVLQTRPRHNLIAPVTPFFGREADLAAVRARITDQDYRLVTLVGEGGIGKSRLALEVAWRLRDQFADGVWFVSLAGLEAKPAGGSPSERTVGQNLPQVGNLPDAMATVVAQALDQPMTGQQSPQHQLLAFLRERQLLLVLDNFEQLLDGAQFVLDLLHQAPGVCVICTSREPLNFQAEWVLSLERLALPPVADPFLNTTAVLQDATTFPAVQLFVDRAQRADGRFQLTDDNQADIVALCRLLAGLPLALELAAAALRHQTIAQLTAAVQQSIDALATRRRDIPPRHRSMRAVFESSWALLTPVEQAQLASISVFLGPFSERSAEAITEATLYELQILVEKSLLQKQGDRFALHPLLRQFAAEKLANFPENKVTVRHSHYYLQAVADLGAALNGEMPHLAVQRIAGAWENVKGAWETAVAGGNWDRLLSALIPLSDFCQIRGLYREGLRLFGRAAERLRQI
;
A
#
# COMPACT_ATOMS: atom_id res chain seq x y z
N ARG A 1 52.28 -15.78 4.16
CA ARG A 1 52.25 -14.92 5.36
C ARG A 1 51.01 -15.34 6.17
N PRO A 2 51.09 -15.59 7.48
CA PRO A 2 49.91 -15.87 8.27
C PRO A 2 48.97 -14.67 8.24
N SER A 3 47.74 -14.88 7.83
CA SER A 3 46.70 -13.86 7.89
C SER A 3 46.11 -13.87 9.32
N VAL A 4 45.98 -12.68 9.93
CA VAL A 4 45.21 -12.52 11.16
C VAL A 4 43.78 -12.25 10.75
N GLN A 5 42.86 -13.08 11.20
CA GLN A 5 41.43 -12.91 10.95
C GLN A 5 40.74 -12.59 12.26
N PHE A 6 39.88 -11.59 12.23
CA PHE A 6 39.05 -11.20 13.37
C PHE A 6 38.01 -12.31 13.66
N ASN A 7 37.84 -12.68 14.92
CA ASN A 7 36.81 -13.66 15.31
C ASN A 7 35.43 -12.95 15.41
N PRO A 8 34.51 -13.19 14.47
CA PRO A 8 33.20 -12.53 14.48
C PRO A 8 32.30 -12.98 15.64
N GLU A 9 32.62 -14.07 16.34
CA GLU A 9 31.85 -14.58 17.48
C GLU A 9 32.31 -14.00 18.83
N SER A 10 33.38 -13.19 18.85
CA SER A 10 33.80 -12.51 20.07
C SER A 10 32.92 -11.29 20.36
N THR A 11 32.57 -11.05 21.61
CA THR A 11 31.94 -9.79 22.03
C THR A 11 32.98 -8.68 21.96
N TYR A 12 32.74 -7.71 21.06
CA TYR A 12 33.61 -6.53 20.91
C TYR A 12 32.75 -5.27 20.76
N HIS A 13 33.28 -4.16 21.23
CA HIS A 13 32.73 -2.84 20.98
C HIS A 13 33.53 -2.19 19.86
N CYS A 14 32.84 -1.67 18.85
CA CYS A 14 33.43 -0.90 17.76
C CYS A 14 32.59 0.36 17.56
N ASP A 15 33.13 1.49 17.96
CA ASP A 15 32.51 2.81 17.89
C ASP A 15 32.08 3.18 16.46
N VAL A 16 32.88 2.83 15.44
CA VAL A 16 32.54 3.04 14.03
C VAL A 16 31.29 2.23 13.63
N ASN A 17 31.19 0.96 14.07
CA ASN A 17 30.01 0.14 13.76
C ASN A 17 28.77 0.68 14.47
N GLU A 18 28.91 1.09 15.73
CA GLU A 18 27.83 1.70 16.51
C GLU A 18 27.39 3.03 15.89
N PHE A 19 28.35 3.86 15.45
CA PHE A 19 28.09 5.11 14.73
C PHE A 19 27.33 4.88 13.43
N LEU A 20 27.76 3.94 12.59
CA LEU A 20 27.08 3.60 11.34
C LEU A 20 25.70 2.98 11.57
N GLN A 21 25.54 2.24 12.65
CA GLN A 21 24.24 1.68 13.04
C GLN A 21 23.30 2.78 13.55
N ALA A 22 23.79 3.72 14.37
CA ALA A 22 23.02 4.86 14.82
C ALA A 22 22.52 5.70 13.62
N LEU A 23 23.39 5.96 12.64
CA LEU A 23 23.00 6.65 11.41
C LEU A 23 21.92 5.89 10.61
N LYS A 24 22.04 4.55 10.50
CA LYS A 24 21.02 3.73 9.81
C LYS A 24 19.68 3.75 10.52
N LEU A 25 19.69 3.87 11.85
CA LEU A 25 18.48 3.93 12.69
C LEU A 25 17.92 5.36 12.78
N GLY A 26 18.62 6.37 12.25
CA GLY A 26 18.24 7.78 12.39
C GLY A 26 18.50 8.36 13.78
N ASP A 27 19.21 7.64 14.66
CA ASP A 27 19.59 8.13 15.99
C ASP A 27 20.79 9.08 15.92
N LEU A 28 20.48 10.30 15.47
CA LEU A 28 21.48 11.37 15.33
C LEU A 28 22.11 11.79 16.67
N ALA A 29 21.39 11.60 17.79
CA ALA A 29 21.90 11.94 19.12
C ALA A 29 23.00 10.98 19.56
N THR A 30 22.84 9.69 19.30
CA THR A 30 23.87 8.68 19.54
C THR A 30 25.02 8.80 18.55
N ALA A 31 24.74 9.03 17.27
CA ALA A 31 25.76 9.26 16.25
C ALA A 31 26.65 10.46 16.60
N GLU A 32 26.08 11.58 17.05
CA GLU A 32 26.80 12.76 17.53
C GLU A 32 27.80 12.44 18.65
N LYS A 33 27.42 11.61 19.61
CA LYS A 33 28.25 11.25 20.76
C LYS A 33 29.39 10.31 20.40
N LEU A 34 29.16 9.43 19.42
CA LEU A 34 30.14 8.41 19.00
C LEU A 34 31.24 8.98 18.11
N TYR A 35 30.98 10.03 17.32
CA TYR A 35 32.01 10.67 16.51
C TYR A 35 32.75 11.73 17.30
N THR A 36 33.83 11.34 17.98
CA THR A 36 34.65 12.26 18.81
C THR A 36 35.88 12.79 18.10
N ASP A 37 36.45 12.01 17.20
CA ASP A 37 37.67 12.32 16.45
C ASP A 37 37.71 11.48 15.16
N ASP A 38 38.72 11.72 14.31
CA ASP A 38 38.95 10.92 13.11
C ASP A 38 39.26 9.46 13.41
N LEU A 39 38.97 8.60 12.45
CA LEU A 39 39.28 7.16 12.57
C LEU A 39 40.78 6.95 12.80
N LEU A 40 41.15 6.30 13.90
CA LEU A 40 42.53 5.99 14.29
C LEU A 40 43.43 7.24 14.28
N PRO A 41 43.17 8.25 15.12
CA PRO A 41 43.93 9.48 15.14
C PRO A 41 45.40 9.21 15.48
N GLY A 42 46.31 9.80 14.72
CA GLY A 42 47.76 9.63 14.92
C GLY A 42 48.33 8.27 14.49
N PHE A 43 47.51 7.34 13.99
CA PHE A 43 48.01 6.07 13.44
C PHE A 43 48.59 6.27 12.04
N ALA A 44 49.82 5.78 11.81
CA ALA A 44 50.48 5.70 10.53
C ALA A 44 51.14 4.33 10.36
N CYS A 45 51.19 3.81 9.14
CA CYS A 45 51.88 2.56 8.83
C CYS A 45 52.64 2.65 7.50
N ASP A 46 53.61 1.74 7.28
CA ASP A 46 54.46 1.75 6.09
C ASP A 46 53.80 1.17 4.84
N SER A 47 52.48 0.97 4.82
CA SER A 47 51.74 0.46 3.66
C SER A 47 50.98 1.58 2.96
N LEU A 48 51.41 1.90 1.74
CA LEU A 48 50.75 2.90 0.89
C LEU A 48 49.28 2.57 0.60
N GLU A 49 48.95 1.28 0.45
CA GLU A 49 47.56 0.82 0.21
C GLU A 49 46.68 1.04 1.44
N TYR A 50 47.22 0.77 2.62
CA TYR A 50 46.49 0.96 3.88
C TYR A 50 46.33 2.48 4.17
N GLU A 51 47.34 3.29 3.96
CA GLU A 51 47.25 4.74 4.11
C GLU A 51 46.21 5.36 3.17
N ALA A 52 46.16 4.90 1.90
CA ALA A 52 45.15 5.34 0.94
C ALA A 52 43.70 4.87 1.33
N TRP A 53 43.57 3.69 1.93
CA TRP A 53 42.29 3.21 2.46
C TRP A 53 41.87 4.03 3.69
N LEU A 54 42.78 4.22 4.64
CA LEU A 54 42.49 4.94 5.88
C LEU A 54 42.06 6.40 5.60
N ARG A 55 42.71 7.07 4.64
CA ARG A 55 42.36 8.43 4.21
C ARG A 55 40.91 8.46 3.67
N ARG A 56 40.57 7.57 2.75
CA ARG A 56 39.21 7.51 2.19
C ARG A 56 38.16 7.19 3.26
N GLU A 57 38.49 6.34 4.21
CA GLU A 57 37.54 5.96 5.26
C GLU A 57 37.37 7.10 6.27
N ARG A 58 38.44 7.86 6.60
CA ARG A 58 38.36 9.11 7.39
C ARG A 58 37.47 10.14 6.69
N GLU A 59 37.71 10.43 5.42
CA GLU A 59 36.90 11.37 4.63
C GLU A 59 35.41 10.94 4.59
N ARG A 60 35.14 9.64 4.43
CA ARG A 60 33.79 9.10 4.42
C ARG A 60 33.08 9.26 5.76
N LEU A 61 33.72 8.88 6.85
CA LEU A 61 33.15 8.98 8.20
C LEU A 61 32.99 10.44 8.62
N HIS A 62 33.95 11.29 8.30
CA HIS A 62 33.88 12.72 8.52
C HIS A 62 32.67 13.37 7.82
N GLY A 63 32.47 13.08 6.54
CA GLY A 63 31.31 13.57 5.81
C GLY A 63 29.98 13.11 6.43
N LEU A 64 29.87 11.83 6.80
CA LEU A 64 28.69 11.30 7.49
C LEU A 64 28.44 11.96 8.85
N ALA A 65 29.50 12.26 9.59
CA ALA A 65 29.38 12.94 10.88
C ALA A 65 28.91 14.39 10.72
N LEU A 66 29.45 15.10 9.75
CA LEU A 66 29.02 16.47 9.45
C LEU A 66 27.55 16.53 9.02
N ASP A 67 27.10 15.58 8.19
CA ASP A 67 25.71 15.50 7.76
C ASP A 67 24.78 15.19 8.94
N ALA A 68 25.18 14.32 9.86
CA ALA A 68 24.44 14.02 11.08
C ALA A 68 24.34 15.24 12.01
N LEU A 69 25.47 15.94 12.22
CA LEU A 69 25.52 17.16 13.04
C LEU A 69 24.65 18.27 12.43
N GLN A 70 24.68 18.44 11.11
CA GLN A 70 23.84 19.39 10.38
C GLN A 70 22.35 19.11 10.61
N GLN A 71 21.92 17.88 10.33
CA GLN A 71 20.53 17.48 10.49
C GLN A 71 20.04 17.65 11.94
N ARG A 72 20.90 17.31 12.90
CA ARG A 72 20.57 17.49 14.32
C ARG A 72 20.51 18.96 14.70
N THR A 73 21.40 19.81 14.17
CA THR A 73 21.36 21.27 14.41
C THR A 73 20.08 21.89 13.84
N ASP A 74 19.67 21.50 12.63
CA ASP A 74 18.40 21.94 12.03
C ASP A 74 17.20 21.50 12.89
N TRP A 75 17.28 20.30 13.46
CA TRP A 75 16.28 19.81 14.39
C TRP A 75 16.19 20.65 15.67
N LEU A 76 17.32 20.97 16.29
CA LEU A 76 17.37 21.76 17.51
C LEU A 76 16.92 23.21 17.27
N LEU A 77 17.24 23.80 16.12
CA LEU A 77 16.74 25.11 15.72
C LEU A 77 15.21 25.10 15.62
N SER A 78 14.65 24.10 14.94
CA SER A 78 13.20 23.98 14.75
C SER A 78 12.44 23.67 16.04
N SER A 79 13.06 22.97 17.01
CA SER A 79 12.47 22.66 18.32
C SER A 79 12.65 23.77 19.36
N GLY A 80 13.34 24.88 19.00
CA GLY A 80 13.59 25.98 19.92
C GLY A 80 14.72 25.73 20.93
N SER A 81 15.45 24.61 20.83
CA SER A 81 16.61 24.28 21.69
C SER A 81 17.86 25.05 21.24
N LEU A 82 17.78 26.38 21.27
CA LEU A 82 18.77 27.28 20.66
C LEU A 82 20.19 27.14 21.26
N ALA A 83 20.29 26.81 22.56
CA ALA A 83 21.61 26.64 23.20
C ALA A 83 22.35 25.41 22.66
N GLU A 84 21.67 24.28 22.52
CA GLU A 84 22.23 23.06 21.94
C GLU A 84 22.52 23.23 20.45
N ALA A 85 21.61 23.89 19.72
CA ALA A 85 21.83 24.20 18.30
C ALA A 85 23.11 25.04 18.06
N LYS A 86 23.36 26.07 18.90
CA LYS A 86 24.59 26.85 18.85
C LYS A 86 25.84 25.98 19.10
N ALA A 87 25.77 25.10 20.11
CA ALA A 87 26.91 24.22 20.43
C ALA A 87 27.24 23.27 19.27
N LEU A 88 26.22 22.68 18.64
CA LEU A 88 26.43 21.77 17.49
C LEU A 88 26.89 22.52 16.22
N ALA A 89 26.34 23.68 15.94
CA ALA A 89 26.82 24.51 14.82
C ALA A 89 28.30 24.93 15.01
N GLN A 90 28.68 25.30 16.23
CA GLN A 90 30.07 25.57 16.58
C GLN A 90 30.97 24.35 16.41
N ARG A 91 30.49 23.16 16.79
CA ARG A 91 31.24 21.91 16.62
C ARG A 91 31.46 21.59 15.14
N GLN A 92 30.47 21.83 14.26
CA GLN A 92 30.65 21.70 12.81
C GLN A 92 31.76 22.66 12.30
N LEU A 93 31.77 23.90 12.79
CA LEU A 93 32.82 24.90 12.42
C LEU A 93 34.21 24.57 13.01
N THR A 94 34.26 23.78 14.08
CA THR A 94 35.56 23.27 14.58
C THR A 94 36.10 22.16 13.66
N LEU A 95 35.21 21.35 13.06
CA LEU A 95 35.57 20.29 12.12
C LEU A 95 35.90 20.87 10.74
N GLU A 96 35.06 21.80 10.24
CA GLU A 96 35.22 22.48 8.95
C GLU A 96 34.90 23.97 9.11
N PRO A 97 35.94 24.85 9.33
CA PRO A 97 35.73 26.27 9.54
C PRO A 97 35.05 27.01 8.37
N TRP A 98 35.24 26.54 7.14
CA TRP A 98 34.65 27.09 5.92
C TRP A 98 33.25 26.58 5.58
N ARG A 99 32.62 25.74 6.45
CA ARG A 99 31.28 25.18 6.21
C ARG A 99 30.21 26.27 6.35
N GLU A 100 29.84 26.87 5.24
CA GLU A 100 28.97 28.05 5.20
C GLU A 100 27.59 27.77 5.78
N LEU A 101 27.06 26.51 5.61
CA LEU A 101 25.80 26.09 6.18
C LEU A 101 25.81 26.12 7.73
N ALA A 102 26.92 25.73 8.36
CA ALA A 102 27.08 25.81 9.81
C ALA A 102 27.12 27.26 10.32
N HIS A 103 27.73 28.17 9.56
CA HIS A 103 27.65 29.60 9.84
C HIS A 103 26.20 30.10 9.76
N ARG A 104 25.43 29.71 8.74
CA ARG A 104 24.01 30.08 8.62
C ARG A 104 23.20 29.58 9.80
N GLN A 105 23.38 28.31 10.21
CA GLN A 105 22.71 27.74 11.39
C GLN A 105 23.04 28.50 12.67
N LEU A 106 24.29 28.91 12.86
CA LEU A 106 24.72 29.69 14.03
C LEU A 106 24.14 31.10 14.00
N MET A 107 24.13 31.78 12.83
CA MET A 107 23.45 33.05 12.64
C MET A 107 21.98 32.99 12.98
N GLN A 108 21.26 31.95 12.52
CA GLN A 108 19.85 31.71 12.83
C GLN A 108 19.64 31.50 14.33
N ALA A 109 20.47 30.67 14.97
CA ALA A 109 20.38 30.38 16.41
C ALA A 109 20.58 31.64 17.27
N HIS A 110 21.53 32.56 16.87
CA HIS A 110 21.71 33.83 17.55
C HIS A 110 20.54 34.80 17.32
N ALA A 111 20.06 34.91 16.08
CA ALA A 111 18.95 35.80 15.77
C ALA A 111 17.63 35.37 16.44
N LEU A 112 17.34 34.08 16.50
CA LEU A 112 16.19 33.51 17.21
C LEU A 112 16.27 33.69 18.74
N ALA A 113 17.50 33.69 19.28
CA ALA A 113 17.74 34.02 20.68
C ALA A 113 17.62 35.52 20.98
N GLY A 114 17.35 36.36 20.00
CA GLY A 114 17.29 37.83 20.13
C GLY A 114 18.66 38.50 20.08
N ASP A 115 19.75 37.77 19.90
CA ASP A 115 21.11 38.26 19.86
C ASP A 115 21.53 38.62 18.42
N ARG A 116 20.94 39.67 17.91
CA ARG A 116 21.18 40.20 16.56
C ARG A 116 22.66 40.63 16.33
N PRO A 117 23.34 41.30 17.29
CA PRO A 117 24.76 41.63 17.12
C PRO A 117 25.65 40.41 16.92
N ALA A 118 25.44 39.33 17.70
CA ALA A 118 26.18 38.09 17.57
C ALA A 118 25.92 37.39 16.22
N ALA A 119 24.65 37.41 15.74
CA ALA A 119 24.30 36.86 14.44
C ALA A 119 25.02 37.58 13.28
N LEU A 120 25.13 38.91 13.30
CA LEU A 120 25.84 39.68 12.30
C LEU A 120 27.36 39.52 12.42
N ALA A 121 27.90 39.43 13.63
CA ALA A 121 29.33 39.11 13.86
C ALA A 121 29.69 37.73 13.27
N GLN A 122 28.79 36.77 13.36
CA GLN A 122 28.98 35.43 12.75
C GLN A 122 29.02 35.50 11.21
N PHE A 123 28.23 36.38 10.59
CA PHE A 123 28.29 36.60 9.14
C PHE A 123 29.68 37.18 8.72
N GLU A 124 30.21 38.17 9.46
CA GLU A 124 31.52 38.70 9.19
C GLU A 124 32.63 37.65 9.38
N SER A 125 32.51 36.79 10.40
CA SER A 125 33.41 35.64 10.59
C SER A 125 33.33 34.66 9.42
N CYS A 126 32.13 34.34 8.94
CA CYS A 126 31.93 33.50 7.75
C CYS A 126 32.67 34.09 6.53
N ARG A 127 32.44 35.37 6.26
CA ARG A 127 33.08 36.08 5.14
C ARG A 127 34.60 36.05 5.22
N ALA A 128 35.15 36.29 6.41
CA ALA A 128 36.59 36.26 6.62
C ALA A 128 37.19 34.88 6.36
N VAL A 129 36.61 33.83 6.94
CA VAL A 129 37.09 32.45 6.77
C VAL A 129 36.98 31.98 5.30
N LEU A 130 35.88 32.28 4.63
CA LEU A 130 35.70 31.90 3.21
C LEU A 130 36.70 32.60 2.31
N TRP A 131 37.02 33.86 2.63
CA TRP A 131 38.04 34.61 1.89
C TRP A 131 39.47 34.10 2.13
N GLU A 132 39.80 33.80 3.39
CA GLU A 132 41.14 33.31 3.77
C GLU A 132 41.44 31.91 3.25
N GLU A 133 40.45 30.99 3.36
CA GLU A 133 40.66 29.57 3.03
C GLU A 133 40.36 29.23 1.56
N LEU A 134 39.35 29.88 0.96
CA LEU A 134 38.84 29.51 -0.36
C LEU A 134 38.88 30.64 -1.39
N ALA A 135 39.18 31.89 -0.97
CA ALA A 135 39.17 33.11 -1.79
C ALA A 135 37.79 33.34 -2.49
N VAL A 136 36.66 33.01 -1.81
CA VAL A 136 35.32 33.22 -2.30
C VAL A 136 34.48 34.10 -1.37
N GLU A 137 33.48 34.76 -1.94
CA GLU A 137 32.45 35.46 -1.15
C GLU A 137 31.34 34.49 -0.70
N PRO A 138 30.64 34.83 0.41
CA PRO A 138 29.52 34.01 0.88
C PRO A 138 28.43 33.83 -0.18
N GLU A 139 27.76 32.67 -0.15
CA GLU A 139 26.63 32.37 -1.03
C GLU A 139 25.51 33.41 -0.91
N PRO A 140 24.72 33.64 -1.99
CA PRO A 140 23.62 34.60 -1.97
C PRO A 140 22.60 34.36 -0.84
N GLU A 141 22.42 33.12 -0.41
CA GLU A 141 21.53 32.73 0.68
C GLU A 141 22.03 33.22 2.04
N THR A 142 23.33 33.13 2.30
CA THR A 142 23.96 33.61 3.54
C THR A 142 23.95 35.15 3.60
N ALA A 143 24.22 35.80 2.49
CA ALA A 143 24.15 37.26 2.39
C ALA A 143 22.69 37.76 2.54
N ALA A 144 21.70 37.05 1.99
CA ALA A 144 20.29 37.37 2.16
C ALA A 144 19.82 37.20 3.62
N LEU A 145 20.30 36.16 4.31
CA LEU A 145 20.04 35.95 5.74
C LEU A 145 20.58 37.11 6.59
N ALA A 146 21.81 37.51 6.34
CA ALA A 146 22.41 38.65 7.02
C ALA A 146 21.59 39.94 6.83
N LYS A 147 21.14 40.25 5.60
CA LYS A 147 20.30 41.42 5.30
C LYS A 147 18.95 41.34 6.03
N LYS A 148 18.30 40.15 6.11
CA LYS A 148 17.06 39.98 6.87
C LYS A 148 17.27 40.25 8.36
N ILE A 149 18.35 39.72 8.93
CA ILE A 149 18.74 39.98 10.33
C ILE A 149 19.00 41.46 10.53
N GLU A 150 19.73 42.09 9.63
CA GLU A 150 20.03 43.54 9.67
C GLU A 150 18.77 44.40 9.60
N ALA A 151 17.78 44.03 8.77
CA ALA A 151 16.50 44.72 8.67
C ALA A 151 15.57 44.48 9.85
N GLY A 152 15.93 43.63 10.81
CA GLY A 152 15.07 43.26 11.94
C GLY A 152 13.81 42.52 11.53
N GLN A 153 13.81 41.87 10.38
CA GLN A 153 12.72 41.02 9.95
C GLN A 153 12.66 39.79 10.83
N GLU A 154 11.43 39.41 11.24
CA GLU A 154 11.21 38.21 12.01
C GLU A 154 11.68 37.00 11.18
N LEU A 155 12.64 36.25 11.69
CA LEU A 155 13.10 35.03 11.05
C LEU A 155 12.04 33.97 11.32
N VAL A 156 11.10 33.85 10.42
CA VAL A 156 10.27 32.65 10.35
C VAL A 156 11.20 31.55 9.84
N LEU A 157 11.61 30.65 10.71
CA LEU A 157 12.23 29.42 10.27
C LEU A 157 11.23 28.77 9.32
N GLN A 158 11.57 28.72 8.04
CA GLN A 158 10.92 27.79 7.13
C GLN A 158 11.35 26.38 7.61
N THR A 159 10.71 25.93 8.67
CA THR A 159 10.77 24.51 9.03
C THR A 159 10.22 23.79 7.82
N ARG A 160 11.10 23.18 7.02
CA ARG A 160 10.62 22.21 6.03
C ARG A 160 9.77 21.25 6.82
N PRO A 161 8.50 21.09 6.49
CA PRO A 161 7.64 20.20 7.23
C PRO A 161 8.30 18.84 7.26
N ARG A 162 8.43 18.29 8.45
CA ARG A 162 9.10 17.01 8.67
C ARG A 162 8.27 15.93 8.03
N HIS A 163 8.88 15.04 7.31
CA HIS A 163 8.21 13.86 6.81
C HIS A 163 9.23 12.76 6.51
N ASN A 164 8.79 11.52 6.68
CA ASN A 164 9.52 10.32 6.25
C ASN A 164 8.99 9.77 4.91
N LEU A 165 8.23 10.59 4.17
CA LEU A 165 7.60 10.17 2.91
C LEU A 165 8.63 10.01 1.81
N ILE A 166 8.49 8.93 1.04
CA ILE A 166 9.24 8.73 -0.20
C ILE A 166 8.51 9.46 -1.33
N ALA A 167 9.25 10.26 -2.11
CA ALA A 167 8.68 10.97 -3.25
C ALA A 167 8.06 9.99 -4.27
N PRO A 168 6.84 10.28 -4.79
CA PRO A 168 6.23 9.44 -5.81
C PRO A 168 7.05 9.42 -7.09
N VAL A 169 7.53 8.26 -7.51
CA VAL A 169 8.34 8.09 -8.74
C VAL A 169 7.53 7.67 -9.95
N THR A 170 6.24 7.40 -9.79
CA THR A 170 5.35 6.94 -10.85
C THR A 170 4.06 7.75 -10.87
N PRO A 171 3.44 7.98 -12.06
CA PRO A 171 2.16 8.65 -12.17
C PRO A 171 1.05 7.97 -11.36
N PHE A 172 0.06 8.76 -10.98
CA PHE A 172 -1.12 8.35 -10.22
C PHE A 172 -2.35 8.49 -11.12
N PHE A 173 -3.12 7.42 -11.31
CA PHE A 173 -4.20 7.36 -12.29
C PHE A 173 -5.56 7.14 -11.63
N GLY A 174 -6.57 7.92 -12.06
CA GLY A 174 -8.00 7.66 -11.86
C GLY A 174 -8.48 7.68 -10.41
N ARG A 175 -7.82 8.43 -9.55
CA ARG A 175 -8.15 8.56 -8.12
C ARG A 175 -8.28 10.02 -7.69
N GLU A 176 -8.47 10.93 -8.63
CA GLU A 176 -8.52 12.37 -8.38
C GLU A 176 -9.67 12.74 -7.45
N ALA A 177 -10.83 12.09 -7.63
CA ALA A 177 -12.02 12.29 -6.78
C ALA A 177 -11.78 11.77 -5.35
N ASP A 178 -11.23 10.54 -5.22
CA ASP A 178 -10.88 9.94 -3.93
C ASP A 178 -9.87 10.80 -3.18
N LEU A 179 -8.83 11.25 -3.89
CA LEU A 179 -7.79 12.12 -3.35
C LEU A 179 -8.37 13.47 -2.88
N ALA A 180 -9.25 14.09 -3.68
CA ALA A 180 -9.91 15.34 -3.31
C ALA A 180 -10.81 15.14 -2.08
N ALA A 181 -11.57 14.04 -2.01
CA ALA A 181 -12.43 13.71 -0.89
C ALA A 181 -11.63 13.53 0.41
N VAL A 182 -10.54 12.75 0.40
CA VAL A 182 -9.70 12.56 1.59
C VAL A 182 -9.06 13.87 2.03
N ARG A 183 -8.52 14.66 1.08
CA ARG A 183 -7.92 15.96 1.40
C ARG A 183 -8.93 16.89 2.05
N ALA A 184 -10.13 16.99 1.49
CA ALA A 184 -11.18 17.85 2.03
C ALA A 184 -11.50 17.47 3.49
N ARG A 185 -11.58 16.17 3.80
CA ARG A 185 -11.87 15.70 5.16
C ARG A 185 -10.74 15.95 6.14
N ILE A 186 -9.49 15.68 5.75
CA ILE A 186 -8.32 15.93 6.61
C ILE A 186 -8.11 17.43 6.87
N THR A 187 -8.46 18.30 5.91
CA THR A 187 -8.37 19.77 6.09
C THR A 187 -9.54 20.31 6.91
N ASP A 188 -10.63 19.58 7.01
CA ASP A 188 -11.80 19.91 7.85
C ASP A 188 -11.51 19.48 9.30
N GLN A 189 -11.48 20.43 10.22
CA GLN A 189 -11.12 20.18 11.63
C GLN A 189 -12.07 19.20 12.35
N ASP A 190 -13.25 18.94 11.78
CA ASP A 190 -14.21 17.99 12.34
C ASP A 190 -13.85 16.53 12.07
N TYR A 191 -12.95 16.27 11.08
CA TYR A 191 -12.57 14.92 10.68
C TYR A 191 -11.09 14.64 10.94
N ARG A 192 -10.79 13.98 12.05
CA ARG A 192 -9.41 13.65 12.42
C ARG A 192 -9.02 12.19 12.20
N LEU A 193 -9.98 11.33 11.83
CA LEU A 193 -9.75 9.92 11.51
C LEU A 193 -10.39 9.59 10.16
N VAL A 194 -9.56 9.23 9.22
CA VAL A 194 -9.95 8.77 7.89
C VAL A 194 -9.44 7.35 7.68
N THR A 195 -10.32 6.41 7.36
CA THR A 195 -9.94 5.04 7.06
C THR A 195 -10.20 4.72 5.59
N LEU A 196 -9.13 4.35 4.88
CA LEU A 196 -9.19 3.88 3.50
C LEU A 196 -9.40 2.38 3.50
N VAL A 197 -10.58 1.94 3.06
CA VAL A 197 -10.97 0.53 3.08
C VAL A 197 -11.00 -0.03 1.66
N GLY A 198 -10.68 -1.32 1.51
CA GLY A 198 -10.78 -2.01 0.22
C GLY A 198 -9.91 -3.27 0.15
N GLU A 199 -10.09 -4.03 -0.92
CA GLU A 199 -9.38 -5.29 -1.15
C GLU A 199 -7.87 -5.13 -1.26
N GLY A 200 -7.15 -6.23 -1.07
CA GLY A 200 -5.69 -6.26 -1.23
C GLY A 200 -5.28 -5.91 -2.66
N GLY A 201 -4.31 -4.99 -2.82
CA GLY A 201 -3.87 -4.56 -4.14
C GLY A 201 -4.70 -3.47 -4.81
N ILE A 202 -5.76 -2.93 -4.15
CA ILE A 202 -6.61 -1.85 -4.68
C ILE A 202 -5.91 -0.47 -4.70
N GLY A 203 -4.78 -0.31 -3.99
CA GLY A 203 -4.02 0.92 -3.97
C GLY A 203 -4.25 1.83 -2.76
N LYS A 204 -4.76 1.33 -1.62
CA LYS A 204 -4.96 2.08 -0.37
C LYS A 204 -3.71 2.83 0.09
N SER A 205 -2.61 2.10 0.28
CA SER A 205 -1.33 2.68 0.71
C SER A 205 -0.80 3.71 -0.30
N ARG A 206 -1.01 3.49 -1.60
CA ARG A 206 -0.61 4.43 -2.65
C ARG A 206 -1.41 5.73 -2.58
N LEU A 207 -2.74 5.65 -2.38
CA LEU A 207 -3.58 6.83 -2.19
C LEU A 207 -3.20 7.57 -0.91
N ALA A 208 -3.01 6.85 0.21
CA ALA A 208 -2.60 7.44 1.48
C ALA A 208 -1.28 8.22 1.35
N LEU A 209 -0.27 7.63 0.69
CA LEU A 209 1.01 8.29 0.41
C LEU A 209 0.85 9.52 -0.50
N GLU A 210 0.00 9.45 -1.52
CA GLU A 210 -0.24 10.57 -2.43
C GLU A 210 -0.95 11.73 -1.72
N VAL A 211 -1.94 11.44 -0.85
CA VAL A 211 -2.59 12.42 0.03
C VAL A 211 -1.56 13.04 0.98
N ALA A 212 -0.80 12.20 1.68
CA ALA A 212 0.23 12.62 2.62
C ALA A 212 1.26 13.54 1.95
N TRP A 213 1.74 13.17 0.76
CA TRP A 213 2.67 13.98 -0.02
C TRP A 213 2.10 15.36 -0.38
N ARG A 214 0.82 15.45 -0.74
CA ARG A 214 0.15 16.73 -1.07
C ARG A 214 -0.19 17.58 0.14
N LEU A 215 -0.31 16.97 1.33
CA LEU A 215 -0.61 17.67 2.59
C LEU A 215 0.64 17.99 3.44
N ARG A 216 1.84 17.60 3.00
CA ARG A 216 3.08 17.68 3.80
C ARG A 216 3.41 19.07 4.32
N ASP A 217 2.98 20.11 3.60
CA ASP A 217 3.26 21.52 3.95
C ASP A 217 2.16 22.14 4.85
N GLN A 218 1.12 21.38 5.19
CA GLN A 218 -0.03 21.89 5.96
C GLN A 218 0.05 21.57 7.47
N PHE A 219 0.93 20.65 7.87
CA PHE A 219 1.10 20.24 9.26
C PHE A 219 2.42 20.77 9.82
N ALA A 220 2.35 21.56 10.91
CA ALA A 220 3.50 22.22 11.49
C ALA A 220 4.57 21.22 11.99
N ASP A 221 4.14 20.09 12.58
CA ASP A 221 5.02 19.02 13.05
C ASP A 221 5.18 17.87 12.03
N GLY A 222 4.64 18.07 10.81
CA GLY A 222 4.91 17.23 9.65
C GLY A 222 3.92 16.10 9.39
N VAL A 223 4.31 15.23 8.44
CA VAL A 223 3.50 14.11 7.97
C VAL A 223 4.32 12.83 8.02
N TRP A 224 3.81 11.82 8.70
CA TRP A 224 4.55 10.62 9.03
C TRP A 224 3.87 9.35 8.56
N PHE A 225 4.56 8.56 7.74
CA PHE A 225 4.09 7.27 7.27
C PHE A 225 4.65 6.16 8.19
N VAL A 226 3.75 5.35 8.70
CA VAL A 226 4.04 4.26 9.63
C VAL A 226 3.51 2.96 9.06
N SER A 227 4.40 2.07 8.65
CA SER A 227 4.01 0.72 8.21
C SER A 227 3.86 -0.21 9.41
N LEU A 228 2.66 -0.71 9.63
CA LEU A 228 2.35 -1.65 10.70
C LEU A 228 2.51 -3.12 10.29
N ALA A 229 2.94 -3.37 9.05
CA ALA A 229 3.01 -4.71 8.44
C ALA A 229 3.95 -5.72 9.16
N GLY A 230 4.78 -5.27 10.08
CA GLY A 230 5.68 -6.14 10.86
C GLY A 230 5.16 -6.52 12.24
N LEU A 231 4.02 -5.94 12.65
CA LEU A 231 3.37 -6.26 13.91
C LEU A 231 2.32 -7.34 13.66
N GLU A 232 2.60 -8.58 14.06
CA GLU A 232 1.61 -9.66 14.04
C GLU A 232 1.01 -9.81 15.45
N ALA A 233 -0.32 -9.75 15.55
CA ALA A 233 -1.03 -10.18 16.73
C ALA A 233 -0.85 -11.70 16.85
N LYS A 234 -0.06 -12.19 17.83
CA LYS A 234 0.05 -13.64 18.09
C LYS A 234 -1.28 -14.16 18.64
N PRO A 235 -1.84 -15.25 18.10
CA PRO A 235 -2.94 -15.94 18.77
C PRO A 235 -2.46 -16.42 20.14
N ALA A 236 -3.23 -16.15 21.17
CA ALA A 236 -3.00 -16.67 22.53
C ALA A 236 -3.06 -18.21 22.49
N GLY A 237 -1.91 -18.89 22.43
CA GLY A 237 -1.86 -20.35 22.47
C GLY A 237 -0.72 -21.06 21.71
N GLY A 238 0.22 -20.35 21.09
CA GLY A 238 1.31 -20.99 20.34
C GLY A 238 2.56 -21.29 21.17
N SER A 239 3.08 -22.53 21.08
CA SER A 239 4.31 -23.02 21.70
C SER A 239 5.57 -22.23 21.27
N PRO A 240 6.64 -22.14 22.13
CA PRO A 240 7.81 -21.27 21.92
C PRO A 240 8.84 -21.75 20.88
N SER A 241 8.56 -22.67 19.98
CA SER A 241 9.58 -23.41 19.24
C SER A 241 9.88 -23.01 17.80
N GLU A 242 9.36 -21.89 17.27
CA GLU A 242 9.77 -21.41 15.93
C GLU A 242 10.25 -19.96 15.98
N ARG A 243 11.51 -19.79 16.38
CA ARG A 243 12.21 -18.51 16.26
C ARG A 243 12.82 -18.39 14.87
N THR A 244 12.24 -17.56 14.02
CA THR A 244 12.95 -17.08 12.82
C THR A 244 13.97 -16.03 13.26
N VAL A 245 15.24 -16.29 13.02
CA VAL A 245 16.38 -15.45 13.33
C VAL A 245 16.32 -14.18 12.45
N GLY A 246 16.25 -12.98 13.09
CA GLY A 246 16.62 -11.78 12.36
C GLY A 246 15.83 -10.49 12.55
N GLN A 247 14.93 -10.38 13.54
CA GLN A 247 14.36 -9.06 13.90
C GLN A 247 14.19 -8.95 15.42
N ASN A 248 14.93 -8.02 16.03
CA ASN A 248 14.73 -7.59 17.43
C ASN A 248 13.46 -6.71 17.50
N LEU A 249 12.28 -7.32 17.44
CA LEU A 249 11.04 -6.67 17.82
C LEU A 249 10.74 -6.98 19.28
N PRO A 250 10.29 -6.01 20.09
CA PRO A 250 9.97 -6.23 21.50
C PRO A 250 8.90 -7.32 21.62
N GLN A 251 9.05 -8.18 22.62
CA GLN A 251 8.04 -9.20 22.97
C GLN A 251 6.74 -8.47 23.33
N VAL A 252 5.71 -8.64 22.50
CA VAL A 252 4.45 -7.91 22.58
C VAL A 252 3.63 -8.47 23.74
N GLY A 253 3.77 -7.89 24.93
CA GLY A 253 2.87 -8.11 26.07
C GLY A 253 1.58 -7.28 25.95
N ASN A 254 1.60 -6.18 25.18
CA ASN A 254 0.47 -5.27 24.98
C ASN A 254 0.52 -4.67 23.57
N LEU A 255 -0.51 -4.88 22.75
CA LEU A 255 -0.59 -4.44 21.36
C LEU A 255 -0.51 -2.90 21.21
N PRO A 256 -1.21 -2.08 22.02
CA PRO A 256 -1.06 -0.64 22.03
C PRO A 256 0.37 -0.15 22.26
N ASP A 257 1.12 -0.76 23.17
CA ASP A 257 2.52 -0.39 23.41
C ASP A 257 3.44 -0.72 22.23
N ALA A 258 3.19 -1.84 21.54
CA ALA A 258 3.92 -2.20 20.32
C ALA A 258 3.65 -1.20 19.18
N MET A 259 2.39 -0.83 18.99
CA MET A 259 2.01 0.19 18.00
C MET A 259 2.64 1.54 18.34
N ALA A 260 2.58 1.96 19.60
CA ALA A 260 3.21 3.18 20.08
C ALA A 260 4.72 3.19 19.82
N THR A 261 5.39 2.07 20.03
CA THR A 261 6.83 1.94 19.76
C THR A 261 7.16 2.14 18.28
N VAL A 262 6.38 1.54 17.36
CA VAL A 262 6.60 1.69 15.92
C VAL A 262 6.30 3.12 15.46
N VAL A 263 5.24 3.74 16.01
CA VAL A 263 4.93 5.14 15.71
C VAL A 263 6.05 6.06 16.22
N ALA A 264 6.54 5.84 17.45
CA ALA A 264 7.63 6.61 18.02
C ALA A 264 8.93 6.49 17.21
N GLN A 265 9.26 5.29 16.74
CA GLN A 265 10.40 5.06 15.84
C GLN A 265 10.25 5.82 14.52
N ALA A 266 9.06 5.82 13.93
CA ALA A 266 8.81 6.57 12.70
C ALA A 266 8.93 8.10 12.90
N LEU A 267 8.61 8.58 14.11
CA LEU A 267 8.72 9.99 14.52
C LEU A 267 10.14 10.36 14.98
N ASP A 268 11.08 9.42 14.98
CA ASP A 268 12.43 9.57 15.55
C ASP A 268 12.40 10.01 17.03
N GLN A 269 11.41 9.50 17.79
CA GLN A 269 11.22 9.80 19.21
C GLN A 269 11.76 8.67 20.09
N PRO A 270 12.84 8.86 20.83
CA PRO A 270 13.36 7.84 21.72
C PRO A 270 12.39 7.59 22.90
N MET A 271 12.10 6.32 23.15
CA MET A 271 11.32 5.89 24.32
C MET A 271 12.28 5.57 25.46
N THR A 272 12.27 6.40 26.50
CA THR A 272 13.18 6.27 27.66
C THR A 272 12.39 6.32 28.97
N GLY A 273 12.73 5.46 29.93
CA GLY A 273 12.14 5.47 31.28
C GLY A 273 11.23 4.28 31.58
N GLN A 274 10.52 4.36 32.73
CA GLN A 274 9.69 3.27 33.25
C GLN A 274 8.22 3.32 32.83
N GLN A 275 7.79 4.39 32.15
CA GLN A 275 6.41 4.53 31.67
C GLN A 275 6.19 3.69 30.41
N SER A 276 4.95 3.25 30.17
CA SER A 276 4.62 2.49 28.97
C SER A 276 4.89 3.30 27.70
N PRO A 277 5.31 2.66 26.60
CA PRO A 277 5.51 3.33 25.30
C PRO A 277 4.31 4.13 24.83
N GLN A 278 3.09 3.60 25.04
CA GLN A 278 1.86 4.31 24.71
C GLN A 278 1.75 5.63 25.47
N HIS A 279 1.99 5.61 26.78
CA HIS A 279 1.88 6.81 27.60
C HIS A 279 2.90 7.89 27.21
N GLN A 280 4.15 7.50 26.95
CA GLN A 280 5.20 8.41 26.50
C GLN A 280 4.88 9.04 25.14
N LEU A 281 4.41 8.23 24.18
CA LEU A 281 4.04 8.72 22.87
C LEU A 281 2.85 9.69 22.93
N LEU A 282 1.80 9.36 23.68
CA LEU A 282 0.63 10.21 23.83
C LEU A 282 0.98 11.57 24.48
N ALA A 283 1.85 11.56 25.50
CA ALA A 283 2.36 12.77 26.11
C ALA A 283 3.16 13.63 25.11
N PHE A 284 4.00 13.01 24.28
CA PHE A 284 4.76 13.70 23.23
C PHE A 284 3.86 14.32 22.17
N LEU A 285 2.79 13.63 21.76
CA LEU A 285 1.89 14.06 20.68
C LEU A 285 0.86 15.12 21.12
N ARG A 286 0.69 15.34 22.41
CA ARG A 286 -0.38 16.20 22.99
C ARG A 286 -0.43 17.60 22.42
N GLU A 287 0.73 18.20 22.17
CA GLU A 287 0.87 19.59 21.69
C GLU A 287 1.30 19.67 20.22
N ARG A 288 1.32 18.52 19.51
CA ARG A 288 1.79 18.43 18.13
C ARG A 288 0.65 18.55 17.12
N GLN A 289 0.97 19.16 15.97
CA GLN A 289 0.09 19.28 14.82
C GLN A 289 0.67 18.50 13.65
N LEU A 290 0.30 17.22 13.54
CA LEU A 290 0.86 16.31 12.55
C LEU A 290 -0.18 15.37 11.94
N LEU A 291 0.15 14.83 10.77
CA LEU A 291 -0.62 13.79 10.11
C LEU A 291 0.12 12.45 10.24
N LEU A 292 -0.55 11.46 10.82
CA LEU A 292 -0.09 10.06 10.85
C LEU A 292 -0.79 9.26 9.77
N VAL A 293 -0.02 8.53 8.96
CA VAL A 293 -0.53 7.52 8.04
C VAL A 293 -0.17 6.15 8.59
N LEU A 294 -1.17 5.42 9.10
CA LEU A 294 -1.02 4.08 9.66
C LEU A 294 -1.39 3.04 8.59
N ASP A 295 -0.39 2.40 8.00
CA ASP A 295 -0.58 1.49 6.87
C ASP A 295 -0.65 0.02 7.31
N ASN A 296 -1.57 -0.74 6.72
CA ASN A 296 -1.89 -2.15 7.02
C ASN A 296 -2.44 -2.40 8.44
N PHE A 297 -3.46 -1.68 8.80
CA PHE A 297 -4.08 -1.76 10.12
C PHE A 297 -4.88 -3.07 10.33
N GLU A 298 -5.26 -3.76 9.27
CA GLU A 298 -6.12 -4.95 9.30
C GLU A 298 -5.64 -6.10 10.20
N GLN A 299 -4.35 -6.15 10.53
CA GLN A 299 -3.78 -7.17 11.43
C GLN A 299 -3.84 -6.78 12.91
N LEU A 300 -4.23 -5.55 13.21
CA LEU A 300 -4.12 -4.93 14.53
C LEU A 300 -5.45 -4.34 15.03
N LEU A 301 -6.58 -4.82 14.50
CA LEU A 301 -7.90 -4.30 14.85
C LEU A 301 -8.22 -4.43 16.35
N ASP A 302 -7.72 -5.49 17.01
CA ASP A 302 -7.81 -5.65 18.46
C ASP A 302 -7.09 -4.52 19.24
N GLY A 303 -6.15 -3.83 18.61
CA GLY A 303 -5.44 -2.66 19.13
C GLY A 303 -6.00 -1.31 18.69
N ALA A 304 -7.14 -1.28 18.00
CA ALA A 304 -7.71 -0.05 17.44
C ALA A 304 -8.01 1.03 18.52
N GLN A 305 -8.23 0.62 19.78
CA GLN A 305 -8.39 1.53 20.92
C GLN A 305 -7.24 2.52 21.03
N PHE A 306 -6.02 2.14 20.66
CA PHE A 306 -4.85 3.03 20.61
C PHE A 306 -5.11 4.29 19.76
N VAL A 307 -5.79 4.15 18.60
CA VAL A 307 -6.12 5.28 17.73
C VAL A 307 -7.11 6.23 18.40
N LEU A 308 -8.12 5.70 19.12
CA LEU A 308 -9.03 6.54 19.89
C LEU A 308 -8.33 7.29 21.02
N ASP A 309 -7.47 6.61 21.77
CA ASP A 309 -6.70 7.22 22.86
C ASP A 309 -5.82 8.36 22.31
N LEU A 310 -5.21 8.16 21.15
CA LEU A 310 -4.40 9.16 20.45
C LEU A 310 -5.26 10.38 20.05
N LEU A 311 -6.43 10.18 19.45
CA LEU A 311 -7.33 11.26 19.06
C LEU A 311 -7.87 12.04 20.25
N HIS A 312 -8.11 11.38 21.40
CA HIS A 312 -8.58 12.05 22.61
C HIS A 312 -7.49 12.88 23.29
N GLN A 313 -6.25 12.37 23.33
CA GLN A 313 -5.16 13.01 24.08
C GLN A 313 -4.33 13.98 23.24
N ALA A 314 -4.34 13.87 21.92
CA ALA A 314 -3.59 14.70 20.99
C ALA A 314 -4.52 15.41 19.98
N PRO A 315 -5.12 16.55 20.36
CA PRO A 315 -6.15 17.23 19.55
C PRO A 315 -5.64 17.76 18.21
N GLY A 316 -4.33 18.02 18.07
CA GLY A 316 -3.71 18.48 16.83
C GLY A 316 -3.30 17.36 15.86
N VAL A 317 -3.52 16.09 16.23
CA VAL A 317 -3.15 14.94 15.40
C VAL A 317 -4.32 14.50 14.53
N CYS A 318 -4.05 14.36 13.22
CA CYS A 318 -4.93 13.69 12.25
C CYS A 318 -4.36 12.32 11.88
N VAL A 319 -5.24 11.36 11.60
CA VAL A 319 -4.86 9.99 11.28
C VAL A 319 -5.51 9.53 9.97
N ILE A 320 -4.71 8.97 9.07
CA ILE A 320 -5.19 8.20 7.93
C ILE A 320 -4.82 6.74 8.20
N CYS A 321 -5.80 5.86 8.28
CA CYS A 321 -5.58 4.41 8.36
C CYS A 321 -5.82 3.78 7.00
N THR A 322 -5.00 2.77 6.64
CA THR A 322 -5.33 1.87 5.54
C THR A 322 -5.65 0.50 6.12
N SER A 323 -6.80 -0.04 5.75
CA SER A 323 -7.27 -1.33 6.26
C SER A 323 -8.12 -2.06 5.22
N ARG A 324 -8.37 -3.35 5.42
CA ARG A 324 -9.34 -4.13 4.61
C ARG A 324 -10.75 -3.96 5.13
N GLU A 325 -10.91 -3.62 6.39
CA GLU A 325 -12.17 -3.39 7.06
C GLU A 325 -12.11 -2.12 7.91
N PRO A 326 -13.25 -1.49 8.20
CA PRO A 326 -13.32 -0.30 9.06
C PRO A 326 -12.84 -0.58 10.47
N LEU A 327 -12.38 0.46 11.18
CA LEU A 327 -12.08 0.38 12.61
C LEU A 327 -13.34 0.37 13.48
N ASN A 328 -14.49 0.71 12.90
CA ASN A 328 -15.83 0.76 13.52
C ASN A 328 -15.94 1.76 14.69
N PHE A 329 -15.34 2.94 14.53
CA PHE A 329 -15.47 4.04 15.49
C PHE A 329 -16.45 5.12 15.01
N GLN A 330 -17.17 5.73 15.94
CA GLN A 330 -18.10 6.81 15.61
C GLN A 330 -17.39 8.03 14.99
N ALA A 331 -16.14 8.29 15.39
CA ALA A 331 -15.32 9.40 14.87
C ALA A 331 -14.67 9.10 13.52
N GLU A 332 -14.84 7.89 13.00
CA GLU A 332 -14.20 7.41 11.77
C GLU A 332 -14.96 7.88 10.53
N TRP A 333 -14.27 8.48 9.58
CA TRP A 333 -14.78 8.64 8.23
C TRP A 333 -14.18 7.57 7.32
N VAL A 334 -15.03 6.72 6.76
CA VAL A 334 -14.64 5.57 5.94
C VAL A 334 -14.77 5.91 4.47
N LEU A 335 -13.68 5.72 3.71
CA LEU A 335 -13.69 5.74 2.25
C LEU A 335 -13.42 4.34 1.71
N SER A 336 -14.45 3.72 1.14
CA SER A 336 -14.31 2.46 0.42
C SER A 336 -13.78 2.70 -0.98
N LEU A 337 -12.58 2.16 -1.28
CA LEU A 337 -11.96 2.30 -2.59
C LEU A 337 -12.55 1.30 -3.58
N GLU A 338 -13.01 1.82 -4.71
CA GLU A 338 -13.45 1.01 -5.84
C GLU A 338 -12.26 0.64 -6.75
N ARG A 339 -12.44 -0.29 -7.67
CA ARG A 339 -11.46 -0.63 -8.70
C ARG A 339 -11.35 0.49 -9.72
N LEU A 340 -10.24 0.52 -10.46
CA LEU A 340 -10.08 1.50 -11.54
C LEU A 340 -11.14 1.29 -12.62
N ALA A 341 -11.70 2.39 -13.11
CA ALA A 341 -12.73 2.36 -14.14
C ALA A 341 -12.21 1.67 -15.41
N LEU A 342 -13.10 0.86 -15.99
CA LEU A 342 -12.88 0.08 -17.21
C LEU A 342 -13.78 0.60 -18.34
N PRO A 343 -13.39 0.46 -19.61
CA PRO A 343 -14.28 0.71 -20.74
C PRO A 343 -15.58 -0.11 -20.60
N PRO A 344 -16.76 0.45 -20.86
CA PRO A 344 -18.02 -0.29 -20.80
C PRO A 344 -18.01 -1.47 -21.78
N VAL A 345 -18.74 -2.53 -21.44
CA VAL A 345 -18.97 -3.62 -22.39
C VAL A 345 -19.91 -3.08 -23.45
N ALA A 346 -19.52 -3.16 -24.72
CA ALA A 346 -20.44 -2.87 -25.80
C ALA A 346 -21.62 -3.85 -25.70
N ASP A 347 -22.80 -3.35 -25.32
CA ASP A 347 -24.03 -4.16 -25.43
C ASP A 347 -24.42 -4.15 -26.92
N PRO A 348 -24.39 -5.30 -27.59
CA PRO A 348 -24.72 -5.35 -29.02
C PRO A 348 -26.17 -4.94 -29.31
N PHE A 349 -27.02 -4.76 -28.27
CA PHE A 349 -28.45 -4.45 -28.41
C PHE A 349 -28.84 -3.01 -28.05
N LEU A 350 -28.01 -2.31 -27.32
CA LEU A 350 -28.06 -0.88 -27.28
C LEU A 350 -27.24 -0.44 -28.51
N ASN A 351 -27.86 0.17 -29.51
CA ASN A 351 -27.21 0.89 -30.61
C ASN A 351 -26.33 2.03 -30.08
N THR A 352 -25.62 1.77 -29.04
CA THR A 352 -24.43 2.49 -28.67
C THR A 352 -23.34 2.07 -29.66
N THR A 353 -23.39 2.63 -30.86
CA THR A 353 -22.25 3.28 -31.48
C THR A 353 -21.68 4.31 -30.49
N ALA A 354 -21.88 4.10 -29.16
CA ALA A 354 -21.02 4.63 -28.15
C ALA A 354 -19.66 4.08 -28.48
N VAL A 355 -19.19 4.69 -29.62
CA VAL A 355 -17.87 5.15 -29.66
C VAL A 355 -17.02 4.17 -28.87
N LEU A 356 -16.18 3.48 -29.52
CA LEU A 356 -14.84 3.24 -29.03
C LEU A 356 -14.32 4.59 -28.50
N GLN A 357 -14.92 5.08 -27.40
CA GLN A 357 -14.34 6.14 -26.59
C GLN A 357 -12.94 5.65 -26.35
N ASP A 358 -11.99 6.43 -26.78
CA ASP A 358 -10.59 6.13 -26.74
C ASP A 358 -10.30 5.37 -25.43
N ALA A 359 -10.02 4.06 -25.53
CA ALA A 359 -9.81 3.22 -24.36
C ALA A 359 -8.71 3.79 -23.45
N THR A 360 -7.87 4.68 -24.01
CA THR A 360 -6.82 5.42 -23.30
C THR A 360 -7.36 6.40 -22.26
N THR A 361 -8.64 6.76 -22.29
CA THR A 361 -9.26 7.64 -21.28
C THR A 361 -9.56 6.92 -19.98
N PHE A 362 -9.59 5.58 -19.96
CA PHE A 362 -9.92 4.80 -18.79
C PHE A 362 -8.70 4.53 -17.90
N PRO A 363 -8.77 4.83 -16.59
CA PRO A 363 -7.64 4.72 -15.67
C PRO A 363 -6.98 3.35 -15.60
N ALA A 364 -7.76 2.27 -15.72
CA ALA A 364 -7.22 0.91 -15.73
C ALA A 364 -6.32 0.65 -16.94
N VAL A 365 -6.72 1.16 -18.12
CA VAL A 365 -5.94 1.06 -19.36
C VAL A 365 -4.72 1.96 -19.29
N GLN A 366 -4.88 3.20 -18.79
CA GLN A 366 -3.76 4.14 -18.61
C GLN A 366 -2.67 3.57 -17.71
N LEU A 367 -3.06 3.00 -16.55
CA LEU A 367 -2.13 2.36 -15.64
C LEU A 367 -1.42 1.19 -16.30
N PHE A 368 -2.16 0.31 -16.98
CA PHE A 368 -1.58 -0.85 -17.65
C PHE A 368 -0.56 -0.42 -18.72
N VAL A 369 -0.91 0.52 -19.59
CA VAL A 369 -0.05 1.02 -20.67
C VAL A 369 1.21 1.68 -20.12
N ASP A 370 1.12 2.57 -19.10
CA ASP A 370 2.30 3.18 -18.46
C ASP A 370 3.23 2.10 -17.89
N ARG A 371 2.68 1.10 -17.21
CA ARG A 371 3.48 0.04 -16.62
C ARG A 371 4.07 -0.91 -17.67
N ALA A 372 3.36 -1.19 -18.75
CA ALA A 372 3.84 -1.98 -19.87
C ALA A 372 4.99 -1.29 -20.60
N GLN A 373 4.88 0.01 -20.86
CA GLN A 373 5.96 0.82 -21.47
C GLN A 373 7.21 0.88 -20.57
N ARG A 374 7.04 0.93 -19.26
CA ARG A 374 8.17 0.86 -18.30
C ARG A 374 8.79 -0.53 -18.21
N ALA A 375 8.00 -1.58 -18.46
CA ALA A 375 8.50 -2.96 -18.47
C ALA A 375 9.21 -3.30 -19.78
N ASP A 376 8.65 -2.87 -20.91
CA ASP A 376 9.24 -2.99 -22.25
C ASP A 376 9.11 -1.64 -22.99
N GLY A 377 10.22 -0.95 -23.17
CA GLY A 377 10.25 0.35 -23.84
C GLY A 377 9.82 0.32 -25.32
N ARG A 378 9.60 -0.87 -25.89
CA ARG A 378 9.08 -1.05 -27.26
C ARG A 378 7.55 -1.17 -27.28
N PHE A 379 6.93 -1.36 -26.11
CA PHE A 379 5.48 -1.52 -26.03
C PHE A 379 4.76 -0.23 -26.45
N GLN A 380 3.83 -0.35 -27.36
CA GLN A 380 2.94 0.74 -27.80
C GLN A 380 1.50 0.24 -27.85
N LEU A 381 0.58 1.10 -27.42
CA LEU A 381 -0.84 0.89 -27.66
C LEU A 381 -1.12 1.21 -29.13
N THR A 382 -1.74 0.27 -29.84
CA THR A 382 -2.11 0.38 -31.24
C THR A 382 -3.55 -0.07 -31.43
N ASP A 383 -4.17 0.29 -32.57
CA ASP A 383 -5.54 -0.14 -32.89
C ASP A 383 -5.66 -1.67 -32.91
N ASP A 384 -4.59 -2.38 -33.32
CA ASP A 384 -4.57 -3.85 -33.39
C ASP A 384 -4.58 -4.53 -32.02
N ASN A 385 -3.95 -3.93 -30.99
CA ASN A 385 -3.82 -4.56 -29.66
C ASN A 385 -4.77 -3.97 -28.61
N GLN A 386 -5.45 -2.87 -28.92
CA GLN A 386 -6.34 -2.17 -27.97
C GLN A 386 -7.46 -3.08 -27.45
N ALA A 387 -8.07 -3.87 -28.33
CA ALA A 387 -9.16 -4.79 -27.94
C ALA A 387 -8.67 -5.85 -26.95
N ASP A 388 -7.48 -6.41 -27.19
CA ASP A 388 -6.86 -7.42 -26.31
C ASP A 388 -6.46 -6.83 -24.95
N ILE A 389 -5.95 -5.60 -24.94
CA ILE A 389 -5.61 -4.88 -23.71
C ILE A 389 -6.88 -4.63 -22.87
N VAL A 390 -7.96 -4.16 -23.50
CA VAL A 390 -9.24 -3.96 -22.80
C VAL A 390 -9.78 -5.28 -22.26
N ALA A 391 -9.69 -6.37 -23.04
CA ALA A 391 -10.12 -7.70 -22.59
C ALA A 391 -9.28 -8.18 -21.37
N LEU A 392 -7.96 -7.99 -21.40
CA LEU A 392 -7.08 -8.30 -20.28
C LEU A 392 -7.40 -7.43 -19.05
N CYS A 393 -7.55 -6.12 -19.20
CA CYS A 393 -7.92 -5.22 -18.10
C CYS A 393 -9.26 -5.61 -17.46
N ARG A 394 -10.23 -6.08 -18.25
CA ARG A 394 -11.50 -6.62 -17.75
C ARG A 394 -11.33 -7.95 -17.00
N LEU A 395 -10.49 -8.85 -17.52
CA LEU A 395 -10.16 -10.10 -16.83
C LEU A 395 -9.54 -9.83 -15.46
N LEU A 396 -8.70 -8.79 -15.36
CA LEU A 396 -8.07 -8.31 -14.13
C LEU A 396 -9.01 -7.42 -13.31
N ALA A 397 -10.24 -7.18 -13.81
CA ALA A 397 -11.30 -6.38 -13.19
C ALA A 397 -10.86 -4.98 -12.70
N GLY A 398 -9.87 -4.36 -13.34
CA GLY A 398 -9.36 -3.03 -12.97
C GLY A 398 -8.59 -2.98 -11.65
N LEU A 399 -8.14 -4.11 -11.11
CA LEU A 399 -7.37 -4.16 -9.87
C LEU A 399 -5.93 -3.66 -10.11
N PRO A 400 -5.50 -2.54 -9.50
CA PRO A 400 -4.21 -1.90 -9.81
C PRO A 400 -3.01 -2.83 -9.74
N LEU A 401 -2.86 -3.60 -8.66
CA LEU A 401 -1.74 -4.52 -8.50
C LEU A 401 -1.74 -5.62 -9.57
N ALA A 402 -2.91 -6.16 -9.91
CA ALA A 402 -3.02 -7.17 -10.96
C ALA A 402 -2.62 -6.60 -12.34
N LEU A 403 -3.02 -5.36 -12.63
CA LEU A 403 -2.62 -4.64 -13.85
C LEU A 403 -1.09 -4.41 -13.90
N GLU A 404 -0.48 -4.02 -12.79
CA GLU A 404 0.97 -3.81 -12.70
C GLU A 404 1.76 -5.12 -12.86
N LEU A 405 1.29 -6.22 -12.24
CA LEU A 405 1.91 -7.54 -12.39
C LEU A 405 1.76 -8.08 -13.81
N ALA A 406 0.59 -7.92 -14.42
CA ALA A 406 0.33 -8.30 -15.80
C ALA A 406 1.21 -7.51 -16.78
N ALA A 407 1.29 -6.19 -16.61
CA ALA A 407 2.16 -5.34 -17.43
C ALA A 407 3.64 -5.73 -17.32
N ALA A 408 4.10 -6.11 -16.13
CA ALA A 408 5.48 -6.58 -15.93
C ALA A 408 5.78 -7.90 -16.66
N ALA A 409 4.77 -8.77 -16.86
CA ALA A 409 4.92 -10.04 -17.56
C ALA A 409 5.08 -9.88 -19.08
N LEU A 410 4.65 -8.75 -19.66
CA LEU A 410 4.76 -8.48 -21.12
C LEU A 410 6.20 -8.44 -21.63
N ARG A 411 7.18 -8.30 -20.75
CA ARG A 411 8.60 -8.43 -21.12
C ARG A 411 8.92 -9.79 -21.75
N HIS A 412 8.15 -10.84 -21.43
CA HIS A 412 8.44 -12.22 -21.80
C HIS A 412 7.27 -12.92 -22.50
N GLN A 413 6.10 -12.31 -22.58
CA GLN A 413 4.87 -12.90 -23.10
C GLN A 413 4.10 -11.88 -23.94
N THR A 414 3.35 -12.36 -24.94
CA THR A 414 2.37 -11.55 -25.64
C THR A 414 1.10 -11.36 -24.80
N ILE A 415 0.27 -10.35 -25.15
CA ILE A 415 -1.01 -10.09 -24.44
C ILE A 415 -1.91 -11.34 -24.51
N ALA A 416 -2.00 -12.00 -25.66
CA ALA A 416 -2.81 -13.20 -25.85
C ALA A 416 -2.33 -14.37 -24.97
N GLN A 417 -1.00 -14.61 -24.91
CA GLN A 417 -0.41 -15.65 -24.06
C GLN A 417 -0.65 -15.35 -22.59
N LEU A 418 -0.47 -14.09 -22.16
CA LEU A 418 -0.71 -13.68 -20.78
C LEU A 418 -2.19 -13.84 -20.39
N THR A 419 -3.10 -13.42 -21.27
CA THR A 419 -4.55 -13.57 -21.06
C THR A 419 -4.93 -15.04 -20.86
N ALA A 420 -4.43 -15.94 -21.72
CA ALA A 420 -4.66 -17.37 -21.59
C ALA A 420 -4.05 -17.94 -20.28
N ALA A 421 -2.85 -17.52 -19.90
CA ALA A 421 -2.21 -17.96 -18.66
C ALA A 421 -2.98 -17.50 -17.42
N VAL A 422 -3.43 -16.24 -17.37
CA VAL A 422 -4.24 -15.70 -16.26
C VAL A 422 -5.59 -16.40 -16.15
N GLN A 423 -6.21 -16.79 -17.26
CA GLN A 423 -7.44 -17.57 -17.25
C GLN A 423 -7.24 -18.96 -16.62
N GLN A 424 -6.05 -19.54 -16.76
CA GLN A 424 -5.72 -20.86 -16.21
C GLN A 424 -5.28 -20.80 -14.76
N SER A 425 -4.46 -19.81 -14.37
CA SER A 425 -3.93 -19.70 -13.01
C SER A 425 -3.59 -18.26 -12.63
N ILE A 426 -3.91 -17.90 -11.39
CA ILE A 426 -3.47 -16.63 -10.78
C ILE A 426 -1.94 -16.52 -10.63
N ASP A 427 -1.22 -17.64 -10.68
CA ASP A 427 0.24 -17.67 -10.57
C ASP A 427 0.93 -17.02 -11.76
N ALA A 428 0.23 -16.85 -12.88
CA ALA A 428 0.70 -16.02 -14.00
C ALA A 428 0.97 -14.56 -13.62
N LEU A 429 0.34 -14.08 -12.52
CA LEU A 429 0.47 -12.73 -11.99
C LEU A 429 1.50 -12.68 -10.85
N ALA A 430 2.77 -12.82 -11.20
CA ALA A 430 3.90 -12.74 -10.27
C ALA A 430 5.07 -11.94 -10.85
N THR A 431 5.89 -11.33 -9.98
CA THR A 431 7.08 -10.58 -10.38
C THR A 431 8.28 -10.89 -9.48
N ARG A 432 9.49 -10.77 -10.06
CA ARG A 432 10.77 -10.88 -9.34
C ARG A 432 11.38 -9.51 -9.02
N ARG A 433 10.64 -8.44 -9.19
CA ARG A 433 11.11 -7.08 -8.91
C ARG A 433 11.49 -6.94 -7.44
N ARG A 434 12.65 -6.33 -7.18
CA ARG A 434 13.22 -6.19 -5.82
C ARG A 434 12.63 -5.02 -5.04
N ASP A 435 12.13 -4.01 -5.74
CA ASP A 435 11.48 -2.79 -5.22
C ASP A 435 10.04 -3.04 -4.72
N ILE A 436 9.48 -4.25 -4.97
CA ILE A 436 8.13 -4.63 -4.53
C ILE A 436 8.22 -5.51 -3.27
N PRO A 437 7.49 -5.17 -2.18
CA PRO A 437 7.43 -6.00 -0.99
C PRO A 437 7.03 -7.45 -1.31
N PRO A 438 7.58 -8.48 -0.63
CA PRO A 438 7.31 -9.89 -0.93
C PRO A 438 5.81 -10.22 -1.01
N ARG A 439 5.00 -9.67 -0.12
CA ARG A 439 3.54 -9.85 -0.07
C ARG A 439 2.79 -9.30 -1.30
N HIS A 440 3.37 -8.39 -2.07
CA HIS A 440 2.80 -7.80 -3.30
C HIS A 440 3.47 -8.33 -4.57
N ARG A 441 4.38 -9.30 -4.47
CA ARG A 441 5.08 -9.87 -5.63
C ARG A 441 4.24 -10.83 -6.44
N SER A 442 3.11 -11.29 -5.90
CA SER A 442 2.15 -12.10 -6.65
C SER A 442 0.73 -11.87 -6.14
N MET A 443 -0.26 -12.08 -6.99
CA MET A 443 -1.66 -12.03 -6.57
C MET A 443 -1.99 -13.13 -5.57
N ARG A 444 -1.39 -14.31 -5.70
CA ARG A 444 -1.52 -15.40 -4.73
C ARG A 444 -1.10 -14.97 -3.33
N ALA A 445 0.07 -14.32 -3.18
CA ALA A 445 0.54 -13.85 -1.88
C ALA A 445 -0.42 -12.83 -1.23
N VAL A 446 -1.04 -11.96 -2.03
CA VAL A 446 -2.06 -11.01 -1.56
C VAL A 446 -3.29 -11.74 -1.03
N PHE A 447 -3.78 -12.75 -1.76
CA PHE A 447 -4.97 -13.51 -1.36
C PHE A 447 -4.69 -14.46 -0.18
N GLU A 448 -3.51 -15.10 -0.12
CA GLU A 448 -3.09 -15.90 1.04
C GLU A 448 -3.06 -15.06 2.32
N SER A 449 -2.55 -13.84 2.23
CA SER A 449 -2.56 -12.91 3.36
C SER A 449 -3.99 -12.52 3.81
N SER A 450 -4.94 -12.41 2.86
CA SER A 450 -6.37 -12.18 3.19
C SER A 450 -7.00 -13.43 3.81
N TRP A 451 -6.70 -14.60 3.26
CA TRP A 451 -7.22 -15.89 3.71
C TRP A 451 -6.80 -16.21 5.14
N ALA A 452 -5.54 -15.89 5.50
CA ALA A 452 -5.01 -16.13 6.83
C ALA A 452 -5.69 -15.30 7.94
N LEU A 453 -6.34 -14.18 7.59
CA LEU A 453 -7.11 -13.34 8.51
C LEU A 453 -8.55 -13.81 8.73
N LEU A 454 -8.99 -14.84 7.99
CA LEU A 454 -10.33 -15.38 8.10
C LEU A 454 -10.41 -16.49 9.15
N THR A 455 -11.51 -16.52 9.87
CA THR A 455 -11.87 -17.66 10.70
C THR A 455 -12.13 -18.90 9.85
N PRO A 456 -12.05 -20.13 10.40
CA PRO A 456 -12.36 -21.35 9.64
C PRO A 456 -13.75 -21.35 9.00
N VAL A 457 -14.75 -20.73 9.64
CA VAL A 457 -16.10 -20.59 9.10
C VAL A 457 -16.11 -19.68 7.88
N GLU A 458 -15.50 -18.50 7.99
CA GLU A 458 -15.39 -17.54 6.88
C GLU A 458 -14.59 -18.12 5.70
N GLN A 459 -13.54 -18.90 5.97
CA GLN A 459 -12.76 -19.60 4.94
C GLN A 459 -13.65 -20.60 4.17
N ALA A 460 -14.43 -21.40 4.88
CA ALA A 460 -15.36 -22.35 4.28
C ALA A 460 -16.44 -21.64 3.45
N GLN A 461 -16.96 -20.51 3.95
CA GLN A 461 -17.94 -19.71 3.23
C GLN A 461 -17.35 -19.07 1.97
N LEU A 462 -16.17 -18.43 2.05
CA LEU A 462 -15.53 -17.84 0.88
C LEU A 462 -15.19 -18.90 -0.18
N ALA A 463 -14.72 -20.08 0.24
CA ALA A 463 -14.49 -21.21 -0.66
C ALA A 463 -15.80 -21.64 -1.34
N SER A 464 -16.89 -21.76 -0.60
CA SER A 464 -18.20 -22.14 -1.12
C SER A 464 -18.77 -21.12 -2.12
N ILE A 465 -18.60 -19.83 -1.85
CA ILE A 465 -19.03 -18.73 -2.71
C ILE A 465 -18.28 -18.71 -4.05
N SER A 466 -17.10 -19.33 -4.14
CA SER A 466 -16.32 -19.39 -5.39
C SER A 466 -17.02 -20.07 -6.55
N VAL A 467 -18.11 -20.84 -6.29
CA VAL A 467 -18.91 -21.48 -7.34
C VAL A 467 -19.69 -20.49 -8.21
N PHE A 468 -19.95 -19.28 -7.70
CA PHE A 468 -20.61 -18.23 -8.47
C PHE A 468 -19.65 -17.63 -9.50
N LEU A 469 -20.02 -17.73 -10.78
CA LEU A 469 -19.22 -17.20 -11.89
C LEU A 469 -19.54 -15.73 -12.21
N GLY A 470 -20.66 -15.24 -11.73
CA GLY A 470 -21.14 -13.87 -11.89
C GLY A 470 -21.85 -13.37 -10.63
N PRO A 471 -22.46 -12.18 -10.69
CA PRO A 471 -23.22 -11.64 -9.57
C PRO A 471 -24.35 -12.57 -9.13
N PHE A 472 -24.58 -12.66 -7.80
CA PHE A 472 -25.56 -13.53 -7.19
C PHE A 472 -26.37 -12.79 -6.13
N SER A 473 -27.58 -13.26 -5.83
CA SER A 473 -28.44 -12.71 -4.79
C SER A 473 -28.23 -13.44 -3.45
N GLU A 474 -28.66 -12.79 -2.35
CA GLU A 474 -28.73 -13.40 -1.03
C GLU A 474 -29.45 -14.76 -1.07
N ARG A 475 -30.65 -14.81 -1.70
CA ARG A 475 -31.43 -16.03 -1.83
C ARG A 475 -30.67 -17.17 -2.52
N SER A 476 -29.88 -16.85 -3.56
CA SER A 476 -29.08 -17.88 -4.24
C SER A 476 -27.88 -18.31 -3.40
N ALA A 477 -27.27 -17.41 -2.63
CA ALA A 477 -26.20 -17.76 -1.71
C ALA A 477 -26.71 -18.69 -0.60
N GLU A 478 -27.82 -18.34 0.06
CA GLU A 478 -28.46 -19.18 1.09
C GLU A 478 -28.80 -20.57 0.57
N ALA A 479 -29.45 -20.65 -0.60
CA ALA A 479 -29.87 -21.93 -1.18
C ALA A 479 -28.70 -22.84 -1.61
N ILE A 480 -27.55 -22.26 -2.01
CA ILE A 480 -26.43 -23.01 -2.59
C ILE A 480 -25.34 -23.24 -1.54
N THR A 481 -24.95 -22.19 -0.81
CA THR A 481 -23.83 -22.23 0.12
C THR A 481 -24.23 -22.25 1.59
N GLU A 482 -25.54 -22.12 1.88
CA GLU A 482 -26.09 -21.98 3.23
C GLU A 482 -25.60 -20.71 3.96
N ALA A 483 -25.03 -19.76 3.21
CA ALA A 483 -24.55 -18.50 3.76
C ALA A 483 -25.71 -17.57 4.10
N THR A 484 -25.73 -17.08 5.32
CA THR A 484 -26.67 -16.07 5.79
C THR A 484 -26.30 -14.68 5.27
N LEU A 485 -27.26 -13.75 5.26
CA LEU A 485 -26.97 -12.34 4.93
C LEU A 485 -25.87 -11.75 5.82
N TYR A 486 -25.86 -12.11 7.11
CA TYR A 486 -24.84 -11.64 8.06
C TYR A 486 -23.43 -12.10 7.67
N GLU A 487 -23.25 -13.37 7.29
CA GLU A 487 -21.97 -13.90 6.83
C GLU A 487 -21.51 -13.25 5.52
N LEU A 488 -22.44 -12.99 4.59
CA LEU A 488 -22.13 -12.23 3.37
C LEU A 488 -21.70 -10.80 3.68
N GLN A 489 -22.34 -10.14 4.66
CA GLN A 489 -21.97 -8.80 5.09
C GLN A 489 -20.57 -8.75 5.70
N ILE A 490 -20.21 -9.73 6.54
CA ILE A 490 -18.83 -9.85 7.07
C ILE A 490 -17.81 -9.94 5.93
N LEU A 491 -18.08 -10.73 4.89
CA LEU A 491 -17.15 -10.82 3.75
C LEU A 491 -17.10 -9.52 2.94
N VAL A 492 -18.19 -8.75 2.90
CA VAL A 492 -18.20 -7.40 2.29
C VAL A 492 -17.39 -6.42 3.14
N GLU A 493 -17.57 -6.41 4.47
CA GLU A 493 -16.80 -5.57 5.40
C GLU A 493 -15.31 -5.86 5.32
N LYS A 494 -14.92 -7.13 5.17
CA LYS A 494 -13.53 -7.56 4.94
C LYS A 494 -13.03 -7.33 3.50
N SER A 495 -13.81 -6.62 2.67
CA SER A 495 -13.48 -6.29 1.28
C SER A 495 -13.18 -7.51 0.39
N LEU A 496 -13.77 -8.67 0.69
CA LEU A 496 -13.65 -9.91 -0.08
C LEU A 496 -14.81 -10.11 -1.03
N LEU A 497 -16.00 -9.56 -0.71
CA LEU A 497 -17.15 -9.48 -1.59
C LEU A 497 -17.47 -8.02 -1.91
N GLN A 498 -18.02 -7.78 -3.09
CA GLN A 498 -18.61 -6.50 -3.47
C GLN A 498 -20.12 -6.61 -3.45
N LYS A 499 -20.79 -5.61 -2.86
CA LYS A 499 -22.24 -5.47 -2.91
C LYS A 499 -22.60 -4.43 -3.98
N GLN A 500 -23.41 -4.82 -4.95
CA GLN A 500 -23.90 -3.97 -6.04
C GLN A 500 -25.42 -4.00 -6.03
N GLY A 501 -26.04 -3.00 -5.41
CA GLY A 501 -27.48 -2.99 -5.16
C GLY A 501 -27.89 -4.17 -4.26
N ASP A 502 -28.74 -5.06 -4.79
CA ASP A 502 -29.24 -6.27 -4.13
C ASP A 502 -28.41 -7.54 -4.39
N ARG A 503 -27.28 -7.39 -5.11
CA ARG A 503 -26.42 -8.51 -5.51
C ARG A 503 -25.04 -8.42 -4.91
N PHE A 504 -24.41 -9.60 -4.81
CA PHE A 504 -23.02 -9.77 -4.39
C PHE A 504 -22.17 -10.27 -5.56
N ALA A 505 -20.91 -9.88 -5.59
CA ALA A 505 -19.97 -10.34 -6.61
C ALA A 505 -18.60 -10.61 -6.00
N LEU A 506 -17.94 -11.69 -6.46
CA LEU A 506 -16.58 -12.04 -6.09
C LEU A 506 -15.63 -11.64 -7.21
N HIS A 507 -14.46 -11.07 -6.84
CA HIS A 507 -13.43 -10.74 -7.83
C HIS A 507 -12.99 -11.97 -8.62
N PRO A 508 -12.87 -11.95 -9.95
CA PRO A 508 -12.52 -13.12 -10.75
C PRO A 508 -11.24 -13.84 -10.29
N LEU A 509 -10.18 -13.10 -9.97
CA LEU A 509 -8.92 -13.68 -9.48
C LEU A 509 -9.06 -14.27 -8.07
N LEU A 510 -9.81 -13.59 -7.18
CA LEU A 510 -10.09 -14.13 -5.84
C LEU A 510 -10.97 -15.36 -5.93
N ARG A 511 -11.91 -15.39 -6.88
CA ARG A 511 -12.72 -16.59 -7.16
C ARG A 511 -11.86 -17.78 -7.58
N GLN A 512 -10.88 -17.59 -8.48
CA GLN A 512 -9.94 -18.66 -8.85
C GLN A 512 -9.20 -19.20 -7.62
N PHE A 513 -8.65 -18.31 -6.79
CA PHE A 513 -7.96 -18.67 -5.56
C PHE A 513 -8.89 -19.43 -4.59
N ALA A 514 -10.10 -18.92 -4.35
CA ALA A 514 -11.06 -19.53 -3.44
C ALA A 514 -11.57 -20.89 -3.97
N ALA A 515 -11.69 -21.04 -5.30
CA ALA A 515 -12.03 -22.32 -5.92
C ALA A 515 -10.96 -23.40 -5.71
N GLU A 516 -9.66 -23.02 -5.72
CA GLU A 516 -8.58 -23.95 -5.36
C GLU A 516 -8.71 -24.39 -3.88
N LYS A 517 -9.05 -23.45 -2.98
CA LYS A 517 -9.27 -23.75 -1.56
C LYS A 517 -10.49 -24.63 -1.33
N LEU A 518 -11.52 -24.57 -2.19
CA LEU A 518 -12.71 -25.41 -2.10
C LEU A 518 -12.36 -26.91 -2.15
N ALA A 519 -11.29 -27.30 -2.82
CA ALA A 519 -10.82 -28.68 -2.84
C ALA A 519 -10.47 -29.23 -1.45
N ASN A 520 -10.14 -28.36 -0.49
CA ASN A 520 -9.87 -28.75 0.91
C ASN A 520 -11.16 -29.07 1.70
N PHE A 521 -12.34 -28.86 1.11
CA PHE A 521 -13.65 -29.13 1.70
C PHE A 521 -14.42 -30.19 0.88
N PRO A 522 -13.97 -31.45 0.84
CA PRO A 522 -14.46 -32.48 -0.10
C PRO A 522 -15.93 -32.86 0.13
N GLU A 523 -16.45 -32.66 1.34
CA GLU A 523 -17.87 -32.93 1.65
C GLU A 523 -18.83 -31.85 1.12
N ASN A 524 -18.28 -30.74 0.62
CA ASN A 524 -19.07 -29.61 0.18
C ASN A 524 -19.65 -29.83 -1.22
N LYS A 525 -20.96 -30.07 -1.30
CA LYS A 525 -21.69 -30.30 -2.55
C LYS A 525 -22.16 -29.02 -3.24
N VAL A 526 -21.54 -27.87 -2.95
CA VAL A 526 -21.98 -26.57 -3.47
C VAL A 526 -22.02 -26.51 -5.00
N THR A 527 -21.06 -27.12 -5.68
CA THR A 527 -21.02 -27.15 -7.15
C THR A 527 -22.23 -27.84 -7.76
N VAL A 528 -22.65 -28.93 -7.16
CA VAL A 528 -23.86 -29.66 -7.58
C VAL A 528 -25.11 -28.87 -7.24
N ARG A 529 -25.18 -28.27 -6.04
CA ARG A 529 -26.29 -27.40 -5.63
C ARG A 529 -26.43 -26.18 -6.52
N HIS A 530 -25.30 -25.55 -6.89
CA HIS A 530 -25.24 -24.43 -7.83
C HIS A 530 -25.83 -24.82 -9.20
N SER A 531 -25.38 -25.94 -9.76
CA SER A 531 -25.87 -26.42 -11.04
C SER A 531 -27.39 -26.70 -10.98
N HIS A 532 -27.84 -27.36 -9.92
CA HIS A 532 -29.24 -27.66 -9.70
C HIS A 532 -30.11 -26.41 -9.59
N TYR A 533 -29.68 -25.44 -8.77
CA TYR A 533 -30.41 -24.20 -8.51
C TYR A 533 -30.64 -23.39 -9.80
N TYR A 534 -29.59 -23.14 -10.56
CA TYR A 534 -29.70 -22.28 -11.74
C TYR A 534 -30.39 -22.95 -12.92
N LEU A 535 -30.19 -24.26 -13.12
CA LEU A 535 -30.93 -24.97 -14.17
C LEU A 535 -32.41 -25.08 -13.84
N GLN A 536 -32.78 -25.33 -12.58
CA GLN A 536 -34.16 -25.30 -12.14
C GLN A 536 -34.78 -23.90 -12.32
N ALA A 537 -34.05 -22.84 -11.93
CA ALA A 537 -34.53 -21.47 -12.11
C ALA A 537 -34.78 -21.12 -13.60
N VAL A 538 -33.96 -21.61 -14.52
CA VAL A 538 -34.20 -21.47 -15.97
C VAL A 538 -35.41 -22.24 -16.42
N ALA A 539 -35.57 -23.50 -15.97
CA ALA A 539 -36.73 -24.35 -16.30
C ALA A 539 -38.04 -23.70 -15.83
N ASP A 540 -38.06 -23.17 -14.60
CA ASP A 540 -39.25 -22.52 -14.02
C ASP A 540 -39.65 -21.23 -14.79
N LEU A 541 -38.71 -20.58 -15.46
CA LEU A 541 -38.95 -19.39 -16.29
C LEU A 541 -39.42 -19.73 -17.72
N GLY A 542 -39.41 -20.98 -18.12
CA GLY A 542 -39.78 -21.43 -19.47
C GLY A 542 -41.16 -20.96 -19.92
N ALA A 543 -42.19 -21.12 -19.06
CA ALA A 543 -43.53 -20.63 -19.37
C ALA A 543 -43.62 -19.11 -19.48
N ALA A 544 -42.82 -18.36 -18.69
CA ALA A 544 -42.79 -16.90 -18.69
C ALA A 544 -42.08 -16.34 -19.94
N LEU A 545 -41.11 -17.04 -20.50
CA LEU A 545 -40.44 -16.65 -21.75
C LEU A 545 -41.38 -16.60 -22.95
N ASN A 546 -42.42 -17.47 -22.94
CA ASN A 546 -43.44 -17.54 -24.00
C ASN A 546 -44.78 -16.90 -23.56
N GLY A 547 -44.83 -16.26 -22.38
CA GLY A 547 -46.02 -15.63 -21.80
C GLY A 547 -46.18 -14.15 -22.13
N GLU A 548 -47.02 -13.47 -21.34
CA GLU A 548 -47.36 -12.05 -21.55
C GLU A 548 -46.19 -11.07 -21.23
N MET A 549 -45.23 -11.46 -20.37
CA MET A 549 -44.11 -10.60 -19.96
C MET A 549 -42.74 -11.28 -20.14
N PRO A 550 -42.36 -11.65 -21.36
CA PRO A 550 -41.10 -12.36 -21.61
C PRO A 550 -39.86 -11.53 -21.22
N HIS A 551 -39.93 -10.19 -21.24
CA HIS A 551 -38.84 -9.31 -20.88
C HIS A 551 -38.38 -9.51 -19.43
N LEU A 552 -39.25 -9.79 -18.47
CA LEU A 552 -38.87 -10.05 -17.08
C LEU A 552 -38.11 -11.38 -16.93
N ALA A 553 -38.57 -12.44 -17.63
CA ALA A 553 -37.86 -13.72 -17.65
C ALA A 553 -36.48 -13.58 -18.30
N VAL A 554 -36.41 -12.86 -19.41
CA VAL A 554 -35.14 -12.54 -20.11
C VAL A 554 -34.19 -11.76 -19.21
N GLN A 555 -34.66 -10.72 -18.52
CA GLN A 555 -33.82 -9.95 -17.57
C GLN A 555 -33.28 -10.82 -16.43
N ARG A 556 -34.10 -11.71 -15.85
CA ARG A 556 -33.69 -12.62 -14.78
C ARG A 556 -32.60 -13.58 -15.24
N ILE A 557 -32.77 -14.22 -16.40
CA ILE A 557 -31.76 -15.13 -16.98
C ILE A 557 -30.50 -14.34 -17.35
N ALA A 558 -30.62 -13.20 -17.99
CA ALA A 558 -29.49 -12.34 -18.38
C ALA A 558 -28.68 -11.88 -17.16
N GLY A 559 -29.35 -11.49 -16.07
CA GLY A 559 -28.68 -11.10 -14.83
C GLY A 559 -27.96 -12.24 -14.09
N ALA A 560 -28.26 -13.51 -14.45
CA ALA A 560 -27.61 -14.70 -13.90
C ALA A 560 -26.82 -15.49 -14.96
N TRP A 561 -26.59 -14.91 -16.14
CA TRP A 561 -26.10 -15.63 -17.32
C TRP A 561 -24.81 -16.41 -17.09
N GLU A 562 -23.81 -15.80 -16.44
CA GLU A 562 -22.55 -16.48 -16.15
C GLU A 562 -22.75 -17.71 -15.23
N ASN A 563 -23.61 -17.58 -14.21
CA ASN A 563 -23.94 -18.69 -13.31
C ASN A 563 -24.73 -19.80 -14.04
N VAL A 564 -25.63 -19.42 -14.95
CA VAL A 564 -26.39 -20.38 -15.78
C VAL A 564 -25.46 -21.18 -16.70
N LYS A 565 -24.49 -20.51 -17.34
CA LYS A 565 -23.47 -21.18 -18.17
C LYS A 565 -22.65 -22.19 -17.33
N GLY A 566 -22.16 -21.77 -16.18
CA GLY A 566 -21.42 -22.67 -15.28
C GLY A 566 -22.24 -23.84 -14.76
N ALA A 567 -23.50 -23.58 -14.43
CA ALA A 567 -24.43 -24.61 -14.02
C ALA A 567 -24.67 -25.68 -15.12
N TRP A 568 -24.81 -25.21 -16.36
CA TRP A 568 -24.93 -26.08 -17.53
C TRP A 568 -23.67 -26.93 -17.74
N GLU A 569 -22.48 -26.34 -17.74
CA GLU A 569 -21.21 -27.05 -17.92
C GLU A 569 -20.98 -28.09 -16.81
N THR A 570 -21.33 -27.76 -15.55
CA THR A 570 -21.26 -28.68 -14.43
C THR A 570 -22.21 -29.90 -14.61
N ALA A 571 -23.42 -29.64 -15.08
CA ALA A 571 -24.38 -30.71 -15.33
C ALA A 571 -23.94 -31.64 -16.48
N VAL A 572 -23.34 -31.07 -17.55
CA VAL A 572 -22.75 -31.83 -18.66
C VAL A 572 -21.62 -32.73 -18.16
N ALA A 573 -20.70 -32.16 -17.37
CA ALA A 573 -19.57 -32.91 -16.81
C ALA A 573 -20.02 -34.04 -15.87
N GLY A 574 -21.02 -33.77 -15.04
CA GLY A 574 -21.61 -34.75 -14.10
C GLY A 574 -22.60 -35.72 -14.70
N GLY A 575 -22.97 -35.61 -15.99
CA GLY A 575 -23.94 -36.49 -16.65
C GLY A 575 -25.39 -36.34 -16.15
N ASN A 576 -25.75 -35.14 -15.66
CA ASN A 576 -27.08 -34.87 -15.09
C ASN A 576 -28.10 -34.50 -16.20
N TRP A 577 -28.44 -35.47 -17.07
CA TRP A 577 -29.18 -35.26 -18.29
C TRP A 577 -30.61 -34.79 -18.07
N ASP A 578 -31.30 -35.27 -17.01
CA ASP A 578 -32.66 -34.86 -16.69
C ASP A 578 -32.75 -33.34 -16.45
N ARG A 579 -31.79 -32.78 -15.78
CA ARG A 579 -31.70 -31.33 -15.52
C ARG A 579 -31.41 -30.54 -16.77
N LEU A 580 -30.51 -31.05 -17.60
CA LEU A 580 -30.17 -30.41 -18.89
C LEU A 580 -31.41 -30.40 -19.81
N LEU A 581 -32.16 -31.51 -19.87
CA LEU A 581 -33.37 -31.61 -20.67
C LEU A 581 -34.45 -30.62 -20.21
N SER A 582 -34.65 -30.47 -18.89
CA SER A 582 -35.66 -29.55 -18.34
C SER A 582 -35.34 -28.08 -18.65
N ALA A 583 -34.07 -27.71 -18.70
CA ALA A 583 -33.61 -26.34 -18.97
C ALA A 583 -33.36 -26.08 -20.46
N LEU A 584 -33.29 -27.09 -21.33
CA LEU A 584 -32.85 -26.98 -22.72
C LEU A 584 -33.70 -26.02 -23.55
N ILE A 585 -35.01 -26.20 -23.54
CA ILE A 585 -35.94 -25.38 -24.32
C ILE A 585 -35.93 -23.94 -23.84
N PRO A 586 -36.17 -23.66 -22.53
CA PRO A 586 -36.10 -22.30 -22.00
C PRO A 586 -34.78 -21.59 -22.31
N LEU A 587 -33.65 -22.30 -22.24
CA LEU A 587 -32.35 -21.76 -22.50
C LEU A 587 -32.13 -21.47 -24.00
N SER A 588 -32.66 -22.33 -24.87
CA SER A 588 -32.68 -22.12 -26.32
C SER A 588 -33.50 -20.89 -26.70
N ASP A 589 -34.71 -20.75 -26.14
CA ASP A 589 -35.58 -19.60 -26.37
C ASP A 589 -34.92 -18.31 -25.90
N PHE A 590 -34.30 -18.31 -24.72
CA PHE A 590 -33.53 -17.19 -24.21
C PHE A 590 -32.38 -16.79 -25.18
N CYS A 591 -31.60 -17.78 -25.65
CA CYS A 591 -30.49 -17.52 -26.58
C CYS A 591 -31.01 -16.95 -27.92
N GLN A 592 -32.16 -17.40 -28.41
CA GLN A 592 -32.80 -16.88 -29.63
C GLN A 592 -33.28 -15.43 -29.43
N ILE A 593 -34.01 -15.17 -28.33
CA ILE A 593 -34.53 -13.82 -28.02
C ILE A 593 -33.39 -12.81 -27.87
N ARG A 594 -32.27 -13.23 -27.27
CA ARG A 594 -31.09 -12.38 -27.03
C ARG A 594 -30.09 -12.38 -28.20
N GLY A 595 -30.29 -13.14 -29.26
CA GLY A 595 -29.35 -13.26 -30.40
C GLY A 595 -28.02 -13.93 -30.02
N LEU A 596 -27.97 -14.69 -28.93
CA LEU A 596 -26.77 -15.37 -28.42
C LEU A 596 -26.49 -16.69 -29.14
N TYR A 597 -26.65 -16.72 -30.47
CA TYR A 597 -26.57 -17.95 -31.27
C TYR A 597 -25.22 -18.68 -31.13
N ARG A 598 -24.11 -17.96 -31.09
CA ARG A 598 -22.77 -18.55 -30.97
C ARG A 598 -22.55 -19.19 -29.60
N GLU A 599 -23.02 -18.54 -28.55
CA GLU A 599 -22.91 -19.06 -27.18
C GLU A 599 -23.80 -20.26 -26.98
N GLY A 600 -25.07 -20.19 -27.44
CA GLY A 600 -25.99 -21.32 -27.43
C GLY A 600 -25.44 -22.54 -28.18
N LEU A 601 -24.92 -22.32 -29.40
CA LEU A 601 -24.31 -23.39 -30.18
C LEU A 601 -23.15 -24.07 -29.44
N ARG A 602 -22.30 -23.28 -28.74
CA ARG A 602 -21.19 -23.81 -27.94
C ARG A 602 -21.66 -24.62 -26.76
N LEU A 603 -22.67 -24.13 -26.00
CA LEU A 603 -23.20 -24.82 -24.81
C LEU A 603 -23.88 -26.15 -25.18
N PHE A 604 -24.77 -26.12 -26.19
CA PHE A 604 -25.53 -27.30 -26.61
C PHE A 604 -24.62 -28.28 -27.37
N GLY A 605 -23.67 -27.78 -28.16
CA GLY A 605 -22.68 -28.61 -28.87
C GLY A 605 -21.85 -29.46 -27.92
N ARG A 606 -21.30 -28.87 -26.84
CA ARG A 606 -20.55 -29.61 -25.81
C ARG A 606 -21.41 -30.70 -25.15
N ALA A 607 -22.67 -30.39 -24.83
CA ALA A 607 -23.58 -31.38 -24.27
C ALA A 607 -23.84 -32.55 -25.24
N ALA A 608 -24.08 -32.25 -26.51
CA ALA A 608 -24.27 -33.27 -27.55
C ALA A 608 -23.02 -34.10 -27.80
N GLU A 609 -21.82 -33.51 -27.80
CA GLU A 609 -20.53 -34.23 -27.90
C GLU A 609 -20.34 -35.19 -26.72
N ARG A 610 -20.60 -34.72 -25.49
CA ARG A 610 -20.49 -35.55 -24.30
C ARG A 610 -21.50 -36.71 -24.30
N LEU A 611 -22.72 -36.46 -24.75
CA LEU A 611 -23.76 -37.51 -24.85
C LEU A 611 -23.38 -38.60 -25.89
N ARG A 612 -22.67 -38.24 -26.97
CA ARG A 612 -22.18 -39.20 -27.98
C ARG A 612 -21.06 -40.10 -27.48
N GLN A 613 -20.39 -39.69 -26.41
CA GLN A 613 -19.26 -40.44 -25.81
C GLN A 613 -19.69 -41.46 -24.74
N ILE A 614 -20.98 -41.41 -24.34
CA ILE A 614 -21.61 -42.34 -23.41
C ILE A 614 -22.36 -43.42 -24.19
#